data_be30fb7be6da2376a21e5dbb6849dbfd
#
_entry.id   be30fb7be6da2376a21e5dbb6849dbfd
#
_cell.length_a   1.000
_cell.length_b   1.000
_cell.length_c   1.000
_cell.angle_alpha   90.00
_cell.angle_beta   90.00
_cell.angle_gamma   90.00
#
_symmetry.space_group_name_H-M   'P 1'
#
loop_
_entity.id
_entity.type
_entity.pdbx_description
1 polymer ?
#
loop_
_entity_poly.entity_id
_entity_poly.type
_entity_poly.pdbx_seq_one_letter_code
_entity_poly.pdbx_strand_id
1 'polypeptide(L)'
;CDFVVMDEASMLDVRLAAALMRAIPAQAHLLLVGDADQLPSVGSGNVLKDLIESGQIPVTRLQVTFRQKEDSGIVGTAHGILAGRTACPTPIDDPALLDPALDVHFVRALDPDACVDAVCRLCRDVLPRKLQLNSFHEIQVLAPLHRGIAGISNLNDKLREALNPKGATHVFGHTLFREGDKVIQTRNNYDKDVFNGDLGSITSVDTMASTVEVDFDGRAVSFERLEVADLQPAYAISVHKSQGSEYPVVVFPLLKQHYMMLQRNLVYTGLTRAKRKVIFVGDPTAFAMAIRNDKTLARRTDLIRKLEQVLSK
;
A
#
# COMPACT_ATOMS: atom_id res chain seq x y z
N CYS A 1 6.89 32.26 -0.19
CA CYS A 1 7.47 30.93 0.09
C CYS A 1 8.83 30.83 -0.59
N ASP A 2 9.90 30.61 0.17
CA ASP A 2 11.27 30.59 -0.35
C ASP A 2 11.79 29.14 -0.51
N PHE A 3 11.11 28.18 0.10
CA PHE A 3 11.45 26.77 0.07
C PHE A 3 10.21 25.89 0.08
N VAL A 4 10.14 24.95 -0.85
CA VAL A 4 9.04 23.96 -0.98
C VAL A 4 9.64 22.57 -0.84
N VAL A 5 9.08 21.76 0.05
CA VAL A 5 9.40 20.34 0.19
C VAL A 5 8.19 19.54 -0.32
N MET A 6 8.44 18.64 -1.25
CA MET A 6 7.46 17.66 -1.70
C MET A 6 7.93 16.27 -1.29
N ASP A 7 7.22 15.67 -0.34
CA ASP A 7 7.45 14.29 0.07
C ASP A 7 6.66 13.31 -0.81
N GLU A 8 6.99 12.02 -0.78
CA GLU A 8 6.40 10.95 -1.61
C GLU A 8 6.42 11.29 -3.12
N ALA A 9 7.51 11.93 -3.59
CA ALA A 9 7.64 12.41 -4.96
C ALA A 9 7.64 11.27 -6.03
N SER A 10 7.76 10.01 -5.63
CA SER A 10 7.54 8.83 -6.49
C SER A 10 6.13 8.79 -7.08
N MET A 11 5.15 9.38 -6.37
CA MET A 11 3.75 9.47 -6.80
C MET A 11 3.46 10.64 -7.75
N LEU A 12 4.46 11.48 -8.04
CA LEU A 12 4.31 12.67 -8.89
C LEU A 12 4.22 12.27 -10.37
N ASP A 13 3.07 12.47 -10.98
CA ASP A 13 2.90 12.34 -12.43
C ASP A 13 3.28 13.62 -13.18
N VAL A 14 3.37 13.56 -14.51
CA VAL A 14 3.77 14.71 -15.34
C VAL A 14 2.80 15.89 -15.22
N ARG A 15 1.50 15.65 -15.07
CA ARG A 15 0.50 16.71 -15.00
C ARG A 15 0.59 17.44 -13.66
N LEU A 16 0.70 16.68 -12.58
CA LEU A 16 0.85 17.22 -11.24
C LEU A 16 2.20 17.93 -11.10
N ALA A 17 3.28 17.35 -11.65
CA ALA A 17 4.59 18.00 -11.69
C ALA A 17 4.54 19.35 -12.42
N ALA A 18 3.87 19.41 -13.56
CA ALA A 18 3.73 20.64 -14.31
C ALA A 18 2.88 21.69 -13.58
N ALA A 19 1.87 21.27 -12.81
CA ALA A 19 1.08 22.17 -11.97
C ALA A 19 1.91 22.70 -10.80
N LEU A 20 2.65 21.83 -10.12
CA LEU A 20 3.57 22.18 -9.03
C LEU A 20 4.60 23.21 -9.49
N MET A 21 5.29 22.95 -10.61
CA MET A 21 6.31 23.86 -11.15
C MET A 21 5.76 25.24 -11.53
N ARG A 22 4.51 25.33 -11.98
CA ARG A 22 3.87 26.61 -12.26
C ARG A 22 3.45 27.38 -11.01
N ALA A 23 3.17 26.67 -9.93
CA ALA A 23 2.73 27.28 -8.67
C ALA A 23 3.90 27.78 -7.81
N ILE A 24 5.11 27.23 -7.99
CA ILE A 24 6.30 27.61 -7.23
C ILE A 24 6.88 28.91 -7.78
N PRO A 25 7.15 29.93 -6.93
CA PRO A 25 7.84 31.14 -7.34
C PRO A 25 9.23 30.85 -7.94
N ALA A 26 9.65 31.57 -8.96
CA ALA A 26 10.89 31.31 -9.70
C ALA A 26 12.15 31.37 -8.82
N GLN A 27 12.13 32.14 -7.72
CA GLN A 27 13.22 32.26 -6.77
C GLN A 27 13.20 31.20 -5.64
N ALA A 28 12.15 30.40 -5.53
CA ALA A 28 12.01 29.44 -4.46
C ALA A 28 12.80 28.16 -4.78
N HIS A 29 13.35 27.55 -3.72
CA HIS A 29 13.98 26.24 -3.81
C HIS A 29 12.93 25.12 -3.72
N LEU A 30 13.10 24.09 -4.54
CA LEU A 30 12.26 22.87 -4.50
C LEU A 30 13.09 21.67 -4.11
N LEU A 31 12.69 20.98 -3.04
CA LEU A 31 13.23 19.70 -2.62
C LEU A 31 12.19 18.61 -2.89
N LEU A 32 12.54 17.63 -3.70
CA LEU A 32 11.75 16.42 -3.93
C LEU A 32 12.32 15.29 -3.06
N VAL A 33 11.50 14.70 -2.21
CA VAL A 33 11.84 13.55 -1.36
C VAL A 33 11.01 12.37 -1.81
N GLY A 34 11.60 11.20 -1.97
CA GLY A 34 10.85 10.00 -2.38
C GLY A 34 11.75 8.84 -2.74
N ASP A 35 11.15 7.69 -2.96
CA ASP A 35 11.80 6.44 -3.30
C ASP A 35 11.49 6.08 -4.76
N ALA A 36 12.48 6.20 -5.65
CA ALA A 36 12.33 5.94 -7.08
C ALA A 36 12.12 4.44 -7.42
N ASP A 37 12.35 3.55 -6.46
CA ASP A 37 12.19 2.11 -6.61
C ASP A 37 10.81 1.61 -6.20
N GLN A 38 10.01 2.43 -5.50
CA GLN A 38 8.61 2.17 -5.20
C GLN A 38 7.73 2.21 -6.46
N LEU A 39 6.44 1.88 -6.28
CA LEU A 39 5.46 2.02 -7.35
C LEU A 39 5.43 3.48 -7.85
N PRO A 40 5.53 3.70 -9.16
CA PRO A 40 5.41 5.04 -9.73
C PRO A 40 3.97 5.55 -9.64
N SER A 41 3.77 6.82 -9.96
CA SER A 41 2.45 7.44 -10.06
C SER A 41 1.49 6.61 -10.92
N VAL A 42 0.19 6.63 -10.57
CA VAL A 42 -0.86 6.01 -11.42
C VAL A 42 -0.98 6.76 -12.75
N GLY A 43 -0.79 8.08 -12.72
CA GLY A 43 -0.76 8.92 -13.92
C GLY A 43 0.48 8.69 -14.80
N SER A 44 0.51 9.38 -15.93
CA SER A 44 1.59 9.23 -16.92
C SER A 44 2.90 9.86 -16.45
N GLY A 45 4.02 9.21 -16.80
CA GLY A 45 5.37 9.68 -16.51
C GLY A 45 6.05 8.97 -15.35
N ASN A 46 7.30 9.34 -15.08
CA ASN A 46 8.12 8.83 -13.99
C ASN A 46 9.05 9.96 -13.50
N VAL A 47 8.44 11.06 -13.09
CA VAL A 47 9.12 12.35 -12.91
C VAL A 47 10.33 12.25 -11.99
N LEU A 48 10.17 11.70 -10.78
CA LEU A 48 11.28 11.60 -9.83
C LEU A 48 12.45 10.79 -10.41
N LYS A 49 12.14 9.64 -11.00
CA LYS A 49 13.16 8.77 -11.59
C LYS A 49 13.86 9.42 -12.76
N ASP A 50 13.10 10.05 -13.67
CA ASP A 50 13.66 10.74 -14.82
C ASP A 50 14.57 11.90 -14.40
N LEU A 51 14.19 12.66 -13.36
CA LEU A 51 15.04 13.73 -12.81
C LEU A 51 16.36 13.18 -12.26
N ILE A 52 16.30 12.07 -11.50
CA ILE A 52 17.48 11.40 -10.95
C ILE A 52 18.37 10.86 -12.08
N GLU A 53 17.80 10.18 -13.07
CA GLU A 53 18.54 9.54 -14.16
C GLU A 53 19.12 10.56 -15.15
N SER A 54 18.52 11.75 -15.26
CA SER A 54 19.05 12.82 -16.12
C SER A 54 20.45 13.29 -15.72
N GLY A 55 20.84 13.12 -14.47
CA GLY A 55 22.10 13.65 -13.92
C GLY A 55 22.21 15.18 -13.93
N GLN A 56 21.15 15.90 -14.30
CA GLN A 56 21.13 17.35 -14.42
C GLN A 56 20.74 18.06 -13.10
N ILE A 57 20.15 17.31 -12.18
CA ILE A 57 19.65 17.84 -10.90
C ILE A 57 20.51 17.26 -9.76
N PRO A 58 20.90 18.07 -8.76
CA PRO A 58 21.62 17.56 -7.59
C PRO A 58 20.80 16.47 -6.86
N VAL A 59 21.42 15.32 -6.59
CA VAL A 59 20.77 14.17 -5.95
C VAL A 59 21.57 13.74 -4.74
N THR A 60 20.89 13.61 -3.60
CA THR A 60 21.41 12.95 -2.40
C THR A 60 20.69 11.63 -2.20
N ARG A 61 21.44 10.52 -2.12
CA ARG A 61 20.88 9.18 -1.84
C ARG A 61 21.13 8.82 -0.38
N LEU A 62 20.03 8.60 0.36
CA LEU A 62 20.10 8.08 1.72
C LEU A 62 20.33 6.56 1.65
N GLN A 63 21.32 6.06 2.39
CA GLN A 63 21.74 4.65 2.37
C GLN A 63 21.45 3.93 3.69
N VAL A 64 21.24 4.67 4.78
CA VAL A 64 20.98 4.11 6.11
C VAL A 64 19.49 4.14 6.40
N THR A 65 18.95 2.98 6.76
CA THR A 65 17.53 2.82 7.12
C THR A 65 17.39 2.84 8.64
N PHE A 66 16.58 3.77 9.17
CA PHE A 66 16.29 3.87 10.61
C PHE A 66 14.93 3.26 11.00
N ARG A 67 14.07 2.97 10.03
CA ARG A 67 12.71 2.41 10.25
C ARG A 67 12.73 1.01 10.86
N GLN A 68 13.69 0.18 10.44
CA GLN A 68 13.88 -1.19 10.91
C GLN A 68 15.31 -1.33 11.48
N LYS A 69 15.53 -2.35 12.31
CA LYS A 69 16.87 -2.68 12.78
C LYS A 69 17.78 -3.02 11.59
N GLU A 70 19.07 -2.73 11.69
CA GLU A 70 20.04 -3.03 10.61
C GLU A 70 20.01 -4.51 10.17
N ASP A 71 19.79 -5.43 11.12
CA ASP A 71 19.69 -6.88 10.86
C ASP A 71 18.28 -7.35 10.48
N SER A 72 17.35 -6.42 10.15
CA SER A 72 15.98 -6.81 9.79
C SER A 72 15.93 -7.60 8.48
N GLY A 73 15.27 -8.75 8.52
CA GLY A 73 14.97 -9.55 7.33
C GLY A 73 14.21 -8.79 6.24
N ILE A 74 13.44 -7.75 6.63
CA ILE A 74 12.74 -6.87 5.67
C ILE A 74 13.74 -6.07 4.85
N VAL A 75 14.74 -5.44 5.49
CA VAL A 75 15.76 -4.64 4.81
C VAL A 75 16.59 -5.51 3.86
N GLY A 76 17.07 -6.65 4.34
CA GLY A 76 17.82 -7.60 3.52
C GLY A 76 17.01 -8.10 2.32
N THR A 77 15.73 -8.42 2.53
CA THR A 77 14.82 -8.82 1.45
C THR A 77 14.57 -7.69 0.47
N ALA A 78 14.37 -6.45 0.93
CA ALA A 78 14.16 -5.28 0.08
C ALA A 78 15.37 -5.05 -0.86
N HIS A 79 16.59 -5.06 -0.32
CA HIS A 79 17.81 -4.94 -1.13
C HIS A 79 17.94 -6.06 -2.15
N GLY A 80 17.64 -7.30 -1.74
CA GLY A 80 17.64 -8.45 -2.64
C GLY A 80 16.61 -8.33 -3.76
N ILE A 81 15.41 -7.81 -3.46
CA ILE A 81 14.36 -7.52 -4.45
C ILE A 81 14.87 -6.51 -5.48
N LEU A 82 15.41 -5.38 -5.04
CA LEU A 82 15.93 -4.34 -5.93
C LEU A 82 17.05 -4.88 -6.83
N ALA A 83 17.92 -5.72 -6.29
CA ALA A 83 18.98 -6.38 -7.05
C ALA A 83 18.46 -7.49 -8.01
N GLY A 84 17.16 -7.83 -7.96
CA GLY A 84 16.57 -8.91 -8.77
C GLY A 84 17.06 -10.31 -8.42
N ARG A 85 17.62 -10.52 -7.21
CA ARG A 85 18.31 -11.75 -6.79
C ARG A 85 17.69 -12.44 -5.59
N THR A 86 16.65 -11.85 -4.97
CA THR A 86 16.01 -12.45 -3.81
C THR A 86 15.30 -13.75 -4.18
N ALA A 87 15.64 -14.81 -3.46
CA ALA A 87 14.84 -16.03 -3.45
C ALA A 87 13.56 -15.83 -2.66
N CYS A 88 12.51 -16.59 -3.01
CA CYS A 88 11.31 -16.65 -2.18
C CYS A 88 11.71 -17.17 -0.78
N PRO A 89 11.23 -16.56 0.31
CA PRO A 89 11.40 -17.16 1.64
C PRO A 89 10.90 -18.61 1.66
N THR A 90 11.52 -19.47 2.46
CA THR A 90 11.13 -20.89 2.53
C THR A 90 9.62 -21.01 2.80
N PRO A 91 8.84 -21.59 1.87
CA PRO A 91 7.41 -21.67 2.04
C PRO A 91 7.00 -22.64 3.13
N ILE A 92 6.06 -22.23 3.97
CA ILE A 92 5.37 -23.08 4.94
C ILE A 92 3.96 -23.38 4.44
N ASP A 93 3.49 -24.61 4.67
CA ASP A 93 2.16 -25.05 4.19
C ASP A 93 1.03 -24.74 5.19
N ASP A 94 1.36 -24.58 6.47
CA ASP A 94 0.41 -24.18 7.51
C ASP A 94 0.82 -22.84 8.12
N PRO A 95 -0.08 -21.82 8.08
CA PRO A 95 0.16 -20.55 8.75
C PRO A 95 0.54 -20.68 10.24
N ALA A 96 0.09 -21.74 10.91
CA ALA A 96 0.42 -21.99 12.30
C ALA A 96 1.91 -22.28 12.54
N LEU A 97 2.68 -22.64 11.50
CA LEU A 97 4.12 -22.87 11.57
C LEU A 97 4.95 -21.58 11.47
N LEU A 98 4.30 -20.42 11.36
CA LEU A 98 4.97 -19.12 11.33
C LEU A 98 5.89 -18.95 12.54
N ASP A 99 7.18 -18.67 12.29
CA ASP A 99 8.18 -18.40 13.32
C ASP A 99 8.13 -16.92 13.75
N PRO A 100 7.80 -16.59 15.01
CA PRO A 100 7.79 -15.21 15.48
C PRO A 100 9.14 -14.49 15.39
N ALA A 101 10.24 -15.19 15.31
CA ALA A 101 11.59 -14.60 15.23
C ALA A 101 11.92 -14.04 13.84
N LEU A 102 11.33 -14.61 12.76
CA LEU A 102 11.58 -14.14 11.39
C LEU A 102 10.69 -12.97 11.02
N ASP A 103 11.24 -12.01 10.27
CA ASP A 103 10.51 -10.82 9.81
C ASP A 103 9.75 -11.07 8.51
N VAL A 104 10.21 -11.98 7.66
CA VAL A 104 9.62 -12.24 6.34
C VAL A 104 9.29 -13.72 6.21
N HIS A 105 8.03 -14.01 5.84
CA HIS A 105 7.50 -15.35 5.69
C HIS A 105 6.83 -15.54 4.35
N PHE A 106 6.72 -16.79 3.93
CA PHE A 106 5.90 -17.19 2.79
C PHE A 106 4.99 -18.36 3.18
N VAL A 107 3.68 -18.18 3.12
CA VAL A 107 2.67 -19.22 3.30
C VAL A 107 2.25 -19.70 1.92
N ARG A 108 2.44 -21.01 1.65
CA ARG A 108 2.07 -21.61 0.36
C ARG A 108 0.55 -21.81 0.29
N ALA A 109 -0.06 -21.25 -0.73
CA ALA A 109 -1.48 -21.42 -1.05
C ALA A 109 -1.64 -21.18 -2.57
N LEU A 110 -1.62 -22.27 -3.35
CA LEU A 110 -1.57 -22.21 -4.82
C LEU A 110 -2.92 -21.87 -5.44
N ASP A 111 -3.99 -22.29 -4.76
CA ASP A 111 -5.37 -22.02 -5.15
C ASP A 111 -5.86 -20.68 -4.56
N PRO A 112 -6.64 -19.89 -5.32
CA PRO A 112 -7.15 -18.60 -4.86
C PRO A 112 -8.02 -18.68 -3.60
N ASP A 113 -8.89 -19.69 -3.46
CA ASP A 113 -9.72 -19.86 -2.27
C ASP A 113 -8.87 -20.24 -1.07
N ALA A 114 -7.94 -21.18 -1.21
CA ALA A 114 -6.96 -21.52 -0.17
C ALA A 114 -6.12 -20.31 0.26
N CYS A 115 -5.78 -19.41 -0.68
CA CYS A 115 -5.07 -18.18 -0.38
C CYS A 115 -5.91 -17.24 0.49
N VAL A 116 -7.19 -17.05 0.16
CA VAL A 116 -8.13 -16.24 0.94
C VAL A 116 -8.32 -16.81 2.34
N ASP A 117 -8.51 -18.13 2.45
CA ASP A 117 -8.66 -18.82 3.74
C ASP A 117 -7.41 -18.66 4.61
N ALA A 118 -6.21 -18.80 4.02
CA ALA A 118 -4.96 -18.57 4.73
C ALA A 118 -4.81 -17.13 5.20
N VAL A 119 -5.17 -16.14 4.37
CA VAL A 119 -5.18 -14.71 4.75
C VAL A 119 -6.13 -14.46 5.92
N CYS A 120 -7.38 -14.97 5.84
CA CYS A 120 -8.36 -14.83 6.92
C CYS A 120 -7.87 -15.47 8.22
N ARG A 121 -7.31 -16.68 8.15
CA ARG A 121 -6.76 -17.42 9.30
C ARG A 121 -5.56 -16.69 9.92
N LEU A 122 -4.67 -16.13 9.10
CA LEU A 122 -3.56 -15.30 9.57
C LEU A 122 -4.08 -14.11 10.36
N CYS A 123 -4.99 -13.32 9.79
CA CYS A 123 -5.48 -12.10 10.39
C CYS A 123 -6.34 -12.36 11.65
N ARG A 124 -7.19 -13.41 11.64
CA ARG A 124 -8.10 -13.70 12.75
C ARG A 124 -7.43 -14.43 13.92
N ASP A 125 -6.58 -15.42 13.62
CA ASP A 125 -6.13 -16.38 14.63
C ASP A 125 -4.62 -16.36 14.88
N VAL A 126 -3.81 -16.49 13.80
CA VAL A 126 -2.39 -16.81 13.93
C VAL A 126 -1.58 -15.61 14.40
N LEU A 127 -1.69 -14.49 13.68
CA LEU A 127 -0.92 -13.27 14.00
C LEU A 127 -1.31 -12.67 15.35
N PRO A 128 -2.62 -12.52 15.68
CA PRO A 128 -3.01 -12.00 17.00
C PRO A 128 -2.48 -12.86 18.16
N ARG A 129 -2.59 -14.20 18.04
CA ARG A 129 -2.14 -15.10 19.11
C ARG A 129 -0.64 -15.17 19.25
N LYS A 130 0.10 -15.28 18.13
CA LYS A 130 1.56 -15.46 18.15
C LYS A 130 2.33 -14.17 18.45
N LEU A 131 1.80 -13.03 18.02
CA LEU A 131 2.50 -11.74 18.09
C LEU A 131 1.82 -10.75 19.04
N GLN A 132 0.72 -11.14 19.68
CA GLN A 132 -0.09 -10.30 20.57
C GLN A 132 -0.53 -9.00 19.89
N LEU A 133 -1.02 -9.10 18.64
CA LEU A 133 -1.41 -7.99 17.82
C LEU A 133 -2.92 -7.76 17.81
N ASN A 134 -3.31 -6.50 17.69
CA ASN A 134 -4.66 -6.14 17.33
C ASN A 134 -4.85 -6.29 15.82
N SER A 135 -5.72 -7.22 15.40
CA SER A 135 -5.97 -7.50 13.97
C SER A 135 -6.44 -6.28 13.19
N PHE A 136 -7.13 -5.37 13.85
CA PHE A 136 -7.73 -4.20 13.22
C PHE A 136 -6.70 -3.10 12.96
N HIS A 137 -5.88 -2.74 13.95
CA HIS A 137 -4.96 -1.61 13.87
C HIS A 137 -3.57 -2.00 13.37
N GLU A 138 -3.11 -3.22 13.67
CA GLU A 138 -1.72 -3.59 13.46
C GLU A 138 -1.48 -4.51 12.26
N ILE A 139 -2.55 -5.06 11.65
CA ILE A 139 -2.45 -5.94 10.48
C ILE A 139 -3.13 -5.27 9.29
N GLN A 140 -2.41 -5.18 8.17
CA GLN A 140 -2.97 -4.71 6.91
C GLN A 140 -2.76 -5.73 5.80
N VAL A 141 -3.85 -6.09 5.11
CA VAL A 141 -3.76 -6.89 3.89
C VAL A 141 -3.54 -5.96 2.70
N LEU A 142 -2.48 -6.21 1.93
CA LEU A 142 -2.17 -5.46 0.71
C LEU A 142 -2.33 -6.37 -0.50
N ALA A 143 -3.28 -6.10 -1.38
CA ALA A 143 -3.53 -6.95 -2.54
C ALA A 143 -3.23 -6.26 -3.87
N PRO A 144 -2.75 -7.02 -4.89
CA PRO A 144 -2.39 -6.46 -6.20
C PRO A 144 -3.58 -6.01 -7.04
N LEU A 145 -4.73 -6.68 -6.92
CA LEU A 145 -5.90 -6.50 -7.78
C LEU A 145 -7.18 -6.23 -7.00
N HIS A 146 -8.09 -5.48 -7.61
CA HIS A 146 -9.42 -5.21 -7.03
C HIS A 146 -10.40 -6.37 -7.21
N ARG A 147 -10.37 -7.05 -8.36
CA ARG A 147 -11.32 -8.10 -8.74
C ARG A 147 -10.70 -9.49 -8.64
N GLY A 148 -11.57 -10.51 -8.60
CA GLY A 148 -11.20 -11.92 -8.49
C GLY A 148 -11.29 -12.46 -7.07
N ILE A 149 -11.12 -13.77 -6.89
CA ILE A 149 -11.27 -14.47 -5.60
C ILE A 149 -10.30 -13.90 -4.56
N ALA A 150 -9.02 -13.75 -4.91
CA ALA A 150 -8.02 -13.10 -4.04
C ALA A 150 -7.88 -11.59 -4.32
N GLY A 151 -8.93 -10.93 -4.82
CA GLY A 151 -9.00 -9.50 -5.05
C GLY A 151 -9.50 -8.74 -3.82
N ILE A 152 -9.23 -7.43 -3.78
CA ILE A 152 -9.54 -6.55 -2.65
C ILE A 152 -11.01 -6.62 -2.24
N SER A 153 -11.94 -6.63 -3.22
CA SER A 153 -13.38 -6.67 -2.93
C SER A 153 -13.76 -7.92 -2.14
N ASN A 154 -13.41 -9.11 -2.66
CA ASN A 154 -13.72 -10.37 -1.99
C ASN A 154 -12.94 -10.54 -0.68
N LEU A 155 -11.68 -10.09 -0.63
CA LEU A 155 -10.89 -10.12 0.61
C LEU A 155 -11.53 -9.25 1.70
N ASN A 156 -12.06 -8.07 1.36
CA ASN A 156 -12.77 -7.23 2.33
C ASN A 156 -14.02 -7.93 2.87
N ASP A 157 -14.80 -8.57 2.01
CA ASP A 157 -16.00 -9.30 2.44
C ASP A 157 -15.63 -10.47 3.36
N LYS A 158 -14.65 -11.28 2.97
CA LYS A 158 -14.21 -12.45 3.75
C LYS A 158 -13.55 -12.05 5.07
N LEU A 159 -12.72 -11.00 5.07
CA LEU A 159 -12.09 -10.49 6.27
C LEU A 159 -13.10 -9.84 7.22
N ARG A 160 -14.11 -9.11 6.70
CA ARG A 160 -15.24 -8.62 7.51
C ARG A 160 -15.94 -9.75 8.23
N GLU A 161 -16.32 -10.81 7.50
CA GLU A 161 -16.95 -11.98 8.11
C GLU A 161 -16.06 -12.67 9.15
N ALA A 162 -14.76 -12.70 8.91
CA ALA A 162 -13.81 -13.32 9.84
C ALA A 162 -13.52 -12.49 11.08
N LEU A 163 -13.44 -11.16 10.95
CA LEU A 163 -12.96 -10.24 12.01
C LEU A 163 -14.09 -9.46 12.69
N ASN A 164 -15.18 -9.17 11.98
CA ASN A 164 -16.35 -8.43 12.47
C ASN A 164 -17.66 -9.14 12.12
N PRO A 165 -17.90 -10.37 12.62
CA PRO A 165 -19.08 -11.18 12.24
C PRO A 165 -20.40 -10.73 12.88
N LYS A 166 -20.35 -9.91 13.95
CA LYS A 166 -21.51 -9.65 14.83
C LYS A 166 -22.23 -8.32 14.60
N GLY A 167 -21.67 -7.42 13.82
CA GLY A 167 -22.28 -6.10 13.58
C GLY A 167 -23.52 -6.18 12.69
N ALA A 168 -24.56 -5.37 12.99
CA ALA A 168 -25.66 -5.18 12.08
C ALA A 168 -25.17 -4.63 10.73
N THR A 169 -25.64 -5.23 9.63
CA THR A 169 -25.20 -4.81 8.29
C THR A 169 -26.14 -3.75 7.74
N HIS A 170 -25.59 -2.63 7.31
CA HIS A 170 -26.31 -1.50 6.74
C HIS A 170 -25.86 -1.27 5.29
N VAL A 171 -26.79 -0.94 4.41
CA VAL A 171 -26.53 -0.73 2.98
C VAL A 171 -26.57 0.75 2.66
N PHE A 172 -25.48 1.29 2.14
CA PHE A 172 -25.40 2.63 1.59
C PHE A 172 -25.00 2.55 0.10
N GLY A 173 -25.97 2.77 -0.78
CA GLY A 173 -25.76 2.55 -2.22
C GLY A 173 -25.43 1.10 -2.54
N HIS A 174 -24.20 0.82 -2.92
CA HIS A 174 -23.68 -0.52 -3.22
C HIS A 174 -22.71 -1.04 -2.16
N THR A 175 -22.44 -0.29 -1.11
CA THR A 175 -21.48 -0.65 -0.07
C THR A 175 -22.21 -1.09 1.19
N LEU A 176 -21.74 -2.20 1.76
CA LEU A 176 -22.19 -2.71 3.05
C LEU A 176 -21.26 -2.21 4.13
N PHE A 177 -21.81 -1.67 5.21
CA PHE A 177 -21.07 -1.27 6.40
C PHE A 177 -21.64 -1.94 7.66
N ARG A 178 -20.76 -2.18 8.62
CA ARG A 178 -21.09 -2.65 9.97
C ARG A 178 -20.40 -1.76 10.99
N GLU A 179 -21.01 -1.58 12.14
CA GLU A 179 -20.29 -1.03 13.29
C GLU A 179 -19.06 -1.89 13.58
N GLY A 180 -17.92 -1.26 13.83
CA GLY A 180 -16.62 -1.92 13.96
C GLY A 180 -15.91 -2.24 12.64
N ASP A 181 -16.46 -1.89 11.46
CA ASP A 181 -15.75 -2.09 10.20
C ASP A 181 -14.58 -1.13 10.05
N LYS A 182 -13.49 -1.67 9.49
CA LYS A 182 -12.34 -0.89 9.05
C LYS A 182 -12.63 -0.25 7.71
N VAL A 183 -12.46 1.07 7.64
CA VAL A 183 -12.73 1.86 6.43
C VAL A 183 -11.56 2.76 6.07
N ILE A 184 -11.52 3.17 4.80
CA ILE A 184 -10.57 4.14 4.26
C ILE A 184 -11.33 5.26 3.56
N GLN A 185 -10.92 6.49 3.82
CA GLN A 185 -11.35 7.65 3.07
C GLN A 185 -10.74 7.61 1.67
N THR A 186 -11.53 7.92 0.63
CA THR A 186 -11.08 7.83 -0.77
C THR A 186 -10.93 9.18 -1.45
N ARG A 187 -11.34 10.27 -0.79
CA ARG A 187 -11.22 11.66 -1.25
C ARG A 187 -10.88 12.59 -0.09
N ASN A 188 -10.20 13.68 -0.39
CA ASN A 188 -9.97 14.72 0.61
C ASN A 188 -11.30 15.41 0.97
N ASN A 189 -11.57 15.53 2.26
CA ASN A 189 -12.64 16.34 2.83
C ASN A 189 -12.00 17.37 3.77
N TYR A 190 -11.74 18.57 3.23
CA TYR A 190 -11.05 19.62 3.97
C TYR A 190 -11.92 20.22 5.09
N ASP A 191 -13.25 20.16 4.96
CA ASP A 191 -14.18 20.68 5.98
C ASP A 191 -14.16 19.80 7.24
N LYS A 192 -13.92 18.50 7.06
CA LYS A 192 -13.85 17.51 8.14
C LYS A 192 -12.41 17.13 8.52
N ASP A 193 -11.43 17.72 7.84
CA ASP A 193 -9.99 17.42 8.03
C ASP A 193 -9.68 15.92 7.92
N VAL A 194 -10.29 15.25 6.93
CA VAL A 194 -10.07 13.84 6.60
C VAL A 194 -9.59 13.74 5.17
N PHE A 195 -8.52 12.98 4.96
CA PHE A 195 -7.83 12.95 3.68
C PHE A 195 -7.90 11.57 3.01
N ASN A 196 -7.68 11.57 1.70
CA ASN A 196 -7.59 10.34 0.93
C ASN A 196 -6.46 9.46 1.47
N GLY A 197 -6.80 8.24 1.90
CA GLY A 197 -5.87 7.30 2.51
C GLY A 197 -6.02 7.16 4.02
N ASP A 198 -6.74 8.07 4.71
CA ASP A 198 -6.98 7.96 6.14
C ASP A 198 -7.80 6.71 6.46
N LEU A 199 -7.32 5.95 7.43
CA LEU A 199 -7.96 4.73 7.93
C LEU A 199 -8.75 5.04 9.20
N GLY A 200 -9.95 4.49 9.30
CA GLY A 200 -10.78 4.65 10.49
C GLY A 200 -11.61 3.41 10.78
N SER A 201 -12.33 3.45 11.89
CA SER A 201 -13.30 2.43 12.30
C SER A 201 -14.69 3.03 12.42
N ILE A 202 -15.70 2.33 11.90
CA ILE A 202 -17.09 2.73 12.05
C ILE A 202 -17.51 2.53 13.52
N THR A 203 -17.91 3.61 14.17
CA THR A 203 -18.38 3.60 15.56
C THR A 203 -19.90 3.48 15.67
N SER A 204 -20.63 4.07 14.72
CA SER A 204 -22.08 3.95 14.65
C SER A 204 -22.62 4.11 13.24
N VAL A 205 -23.81 3.52 13.00
CA VAL A 205 -24.55 3.63 11.73
C VAL A 205 -25.99 3.99 12.03
N ASP A 206 -26.43 5.19 11.69
CA ASP A 206 -27.83 5.62 11.77
C ASP A 206 -28.51 5.54 10.39
N THR A 207 -29.32 4.53 10.21
CA THR A 207 -30.07 4.32 8.96
C THR A 207 -31.23 5.31 8.76
N MET A 208 -31.79 5.86 9.85
CA MET A 208 -32.88 6.84 9.76
C MET A 208 -32.34 8.21 9.36
N ALA A 209 -31.25 8.63 9.97
CA ALA A 209 -30.56 9.86 9.61
C ALA A 209 -29.68 9.69 8.34
N SER A 210 -29.44 8.45 7.90
CA SER A 210 -28.50 8.11 6.82
C SER A 210 -27.09 8.63 7.07
N THR A 211 -26.62 8.51 8.31
CA THR A 211 -25.28 8.94 8.72
C THR A 211 -24.42 7.77 9.19
N VAL A 212 -23.11 7.90 9.01
CA VAL A 212 -22.09 6.96 9.50
C VAL A 212 -21.08 7.75 10.31
N GLU A 213 -20.81 7.31 11.51
CA GLU A 213 -19.77 7.87 12.36
C GLU A 213 -18.51 7.02 12.28
N VAL A 214 -17.38 7.64 12.06
CA VAL A 214 -16.08 6.97 11.91
C VAL A 214 -15.07 7.59 12.87
N ASP A 215 -14.38 6.75 13.61
CA ASP A 215 -13.23 7.16 14.42
C ASP A 215 -11.94 7.06 13.59
N PHE A 216 -11.27 8.19 13.39
CA PHE A 216 -9.95 8.31 12.79
C PHE A 216 -8.92 8.61 13.89
N ASP A 217 -8.28 7.59 14.45
CA ASP A 217 -7.25 7.68 15.49
C ASP A 217 -7.68 8.54 16.71
N GLY A 218 -8.88 8.30 17.24
CA GLY A 218 -9.45 9.00 18.39
C GLY A 218 -10.24 10.27 18.03
N ARG A 219 -10.39 10.58 16.76
CA ARG A 219 -11.22 11.68 16.27
C ARG A 219 -12.49 11.17 15.58
N ALA A 220 -13.63 11.33 16.24
CA ALA A 220 -14.93 10.96 15.67
C ALA A 220 -15.38 11.96 14.60
N VAL A 221 -15.72 11.44 13.43
CA VAL A 221 -16.19 12.22 12.27
C VAL A 221 -17.49 11.62 11.74
N SER A 222 -18.53 12.43 11.65
CA SER A 222 -19.83 12.03 11.10
C SER A 222 -19.87 12.28 9.58
N PHE A 223 -20.31 11.28 8.82
CA PHE A 223 -20.48 11.33 7.36
C PHE A 223 -21.97 11.28 7.00
N GLU A 224 -22.42 12.25 6.24
CA GLU A 224 -23.76 12.27 5.67
C GLU A 224 -23.85 11.35 4.44
N ARG A 225 -25.07 11.02 4.03
CA ARG A 225 -25.38 10.05 2.96
C ARG A 225 -24.52 10.21 1.70
N LEU A 226 -24.26 11.41 1.25
CA LEU A 226 -23.45 11.68 0.04
C LEU A 226 -21.96 11.45 0.29
N GLU A 227 -21.50 11.76 1.48
CA GLU A 227 -20.09 11.63 1.89
C GLU A 227 -19.72 10.17 2.19
N VAL A 228 -20.68 9.34 2.63
CA VAL A 228 -20.49 7.90 2.85
C VAL A 228 -20.00 7.20 1.57
N ALA A 229 -20.32 7.73 0.39
CA ALA A 229 -19.80 7.21 -0.88
C ALA A 229 -18.26 7.29 -1.00
N ASP A 230 -17.62 8.16 -0.23
CA ASP A 230 -16.17 8.32 -0.18
C ASP A 230 -15.49 7.38 0.84
N LEU A 231 -16.26 6.61 1.61
CA LEU A 231 -15.77 5.56 2.49
C LEU A 231 -15.77 4.20 1.77
N GLN A 232 -14.73 3.42 1.97
CA GLN A 232 -14.63 2.04 1.45
C GLN A 232 -14.12 1.10 2.54
N PRO A 233 -14.56 -0.19 2.55
CA PRO A 233 -13.97 -1.21 3.41
C PRO A 233 -12.44 -1.29 3.22
N ALA A 234 -11.70 -1.44 4.31
CA ALA A 234 -10.23 -1.33 4.32
C ALA A 234 -9.50 -2.45 5.06
N TYR A 235 -10.13 -3.60 5.29
CA TYR A 235 -9.43 -4.78 5.77
C TYR A 235 -8.32 -5.20 4.78
N ALA A 236 -8.62 -5.10 3.48
CA ALA A 236 -7.65 -5.21 2.39
C ALA A 236 -7.69 -3.95 1.51
N ILE A 237 -6.51 -3.42 1.17
CA ILE A 237 -6.35 -2.27 0.26
C ILE A 237 -5.34 -2.60 -0.83
N SER A 238 -5.27 -1.75 -1.88
CA SER A 238 -4.25 -1.92 -2.91
C SER A 238 -2.88 -1.45 -2.41
N VAL A 239 -1.81 -2.04 -2.97
CA VAL A 239 -0.44 -1.59 -2.69
C VAL A 239 -0.25 -0.10 -3.05
N HIS A 240 -0.94 0.40 -4.09
CA HIS A 240 -0.93 1.83 -4.43
C HIS A 240 -1.52 2.71 -3.34
N LYS A 241 -2.65 2.29 -2.74
CA LYS A 241 -3.29 3.05 -1.64
C LYS A 241 -2.49 3.00 -0.34
N SER A 242 -1.55 2.06 -0.20
CA SER A 242 -0.68 1.99 0.97
C SER A 242 0.58 2.85 0.88
N GLN A 243 0.83 3.50 -0.26
CA GLN A 243 1.94 4.45 -0.38
C GLN A 243 1.76 5.59 0.62
N GLY A 244 2.84 6.06 1.24
CA GLY A 244 2.81 7.02 2.35
C GLY A 244 2.41 6.45 3.71
N SER A 245 1.79 5.24 3.76
CA SER A 245 1.36 4.61 5.01
C SER A 245 2.32 3.51 5.46
N GLU A 246 2.27 3.16 6.74
CA GLU A 246 3.09 2.10 7.35
C GLU A 246 2.27 1.26 8.32
N TYR A 247 2.54 -0.04 8.36
CA TYR A 247 1.81 -0.99 9.18
C TYR A 247 2.76 -1.86 10.00
N PRO A 248 2.44 -2.21 11.24
CA PRO A 248 3.25 -3.16 12.01
C PRO A 248 3.44 -4.49 11.27
N VAL A 249 2.36 -5.05 10.72
CA VAL A 249 2.38 -6.31 9.97
C VAL A 249 1.62 -6.17 8.65
N VAL A 250 2.23 -6.64 7.58
CA VAL A 250 1.62 -6.71 6.24
C VAL A 250 1.39 -8.18 5.87
N VAL A 251 0.18 -8.48 5.40
CA VAL A 251 -0.16 -9.76 4.76
C VAL A 251 -0.37 -9.51 3.26
N PHE A 252 0.35 -10.22 2.40
CA PHE A 252 0.43 -9.88 1.00
C PHE A 252 0.17 -11.11 0.10
N PRO A 253 -1.09 -11.29 -0.41
CA PRO A 253 -1.42 -12.35 -1.34
C PRO A 253 -0.73 -12.17 -2.71
N LEU A 254 -0.03 -13.19 -3.19
CA LEU A 254 0.66 -13.23 -4.46
C LEU A 254 0.35 -14.53 -5.21
N LEU A 255 -0.47 -14.43 -6.26
CA LEU A 255 -0.89 -15.57 -7.09
C LEU A 255 -0.55 -15.32 -8.57
N LYS A 256 -0.40 -16.38 -9.35
CA LYS A 256 -0.16 -16.29 -10.80
C LYS A 256 -1.25 -15.50 -11.54
N GLN A 257 -2.50 -15.57 -11.09
CA GLN A 257 -3.59 -14.77 -11.67
C GLN A 257 -3.34 -13.25 -11.60
N HIS A 258 -2.44 -12.80 -10.72
CA HIS A 258 -2.03 -11.40 -10.62
C HIS A 258 -0.96 -11.00 -11.64
N TYR A 259 -0.68 -11.83 -12.67
CA TYR A 259 0.48 -11.73 -13.57
C TYR A 259 0.71 -10.32 -14.15
N MET A 260 -0.37 -9.59 -14.47
CA MET A 260 -0.28 -8.21 -14.99
C MET A 260 0.37 -7.24 -14.00
N MET A 261 0.20 -7.51 -12.71
CA MET A 261 0.69 -6.66 -11.61
C MET A 261 1.96 -7.20 -10.95
N LEU A 262 2.38 -8.44 -11.30
CA LEU A 262 3.57 -9.06 -10.71
C LEU A 262 4.82 -8.36 -11.26
N GLN A 263 5.20 -7.29 -10.60
CA GLN A 263 6.37 -6.48 -10.90
C GLN A 263 7.23 -6.30 -9.65
N ARG A 264 8.53 -6.12 -9.85
CA ARG A 264 9.51 -5.97 -8.77
C ARG A 264 9.15 -4.86 -7.80
N ASN A 265 8.83 -3.69 -8.32
CA ASN A 265 8.44 -2.53 -7.52
C ASN A 265 7.14 -2.71 -6.74
N LEU A 266 6.17 -3.53 -7.22
CA LEU A 266 4.97 -3.85 -6.47
C LEU A 266 5.33 -4.61 -5.18
N VAL A 267 6.18 -5.64 -5.30
CA VAL A 267 6.60 -6.46 -4.15
C VAL A 267 7.48 -5.62 -3.21
N TYR A 268 8.38 -4.83 -3.76
CA TYR A 268 9.21 -3.89 -2.99
C TYR A 268 8.35 -2.89 -2.20
N THR A 269 7.41 -2.21 -2.86
CA THR A 269 6.53 -1.25 -2.19
C THR A 269 5.72 -1.92 -1.08
N GLY A 270 5.09 -3.08 -1.35
CA GLY A 270 4.30 -3.78 -0.34
C GLY A 270 5.14 -4.27 0.85
N LEU A 271 6.35 -4.77 0.59
CA LEU A 271 7.29 -5.19 1.63
C LEU A 271 7.70 -4.00 2.53
N THR A 272 8.05 -2.87 1.92
CA THR A 272 8.53 -1.68 2.65
C THR A 272 7.45 -0.95 3.44
N ARG A 273 6.16 -1.32 3.27
CA ARG A 273 5.07 -0.81 4.13
C ARG A 273 5.09 -1.43 5.53
N ALA A 274 5.77 -2.56 5.71
CA ALA A 274 5.82 -3.23 7.00
C ALA A 274 6.93 -2.68 7.92
N LYS A 275 6.57 -2.46 9.19
CA LYS A 275 7.54 -2.07 10.23
C LYS A 275 8.22 -3.28 10.88
N ARG A 276 7.48 -4.38 11.09
CA ARG A 276 7.91 -5.53 11.87
C ARG A 276 7.93 -6.84 11.10
N LYS A 277 6.86 -7.12 10.33
CA LYS A 277 6.72 -8.41 9.63
C LYS A 277 5.98 -8.30 8.31
N VAL A 278 6.40 -9.13 7.35
CA VAL A 278 5.67 -9.37 6.10
C VAL A 278 5.39 -10.85 5.95
N ILE A 279 4.15 -11.18 5.66
CA ILE A 279 3.72 -12.54 5.34
C ILE A 279 3.19 -12.55 3.91
N PHE A 280 3.97 -13.08 2.97
CA PHE A 280 3.48 -13.40 1.64
C PHE A 280 2.61 -14.65 1.70
N VAL A 281 1.49 -14.67 0.95
CA VAL A 281 0.56 -15.80 0.90
C VAL A 281 0.28 -16.14 -0.55
N GLY A 282 0.52 -17.37 -0.99
CA GLY A 282 0.18 -17.76 -2.36
C GLY A 282 1.15 -18.69 -3.05
N ASP A 283 1.48 -18.36 -4.30
CA ASP A 283 2.36 -19.18 -5.14
C ASP A 283 3.81 -18.65 -5.12
N PRO A 284 4.78 -19.43 -4.63
CA PRO A 284 6.21 -19.05 -4.67
C PRO A 284 6.71 -18.69 -6.06
N THR A 285 6.12 -19.27 -7.10
CA THR A 285 6.50 -18.95 -8.49
C THR A 285 6.00 -17.56 -8.89
N ALA A 286 4.86 -17.10 -8.36
CA ALA A 286 4.37 -15.74 -8.58
C ALA A 286 5.32 -14.70 -7.94
N PHE A 287 5.84 -14.98 -6.75
CA PHE A 287 6.88 -14.16 -6.13
C PHE A 287 8.13 -14.08 -7.03
N ALA A 288 8.65 -15.24 -7.47
CA ALA A 288 9.82 -15.29 -8.36
C ALA A 288 9.58 -14.55 -9.69
N MET A 289 8.37 -14.66 -10.27
CA MET A 289 7.98 -13.90 -11.46
C MET A 289 8.02 -12.40 -11.22
N ALA A 290 7.48 -11.93 -10.10
CA ALA A 290 7.45 -10.52 -9.76
C ALA A 290 8.88 -9.95 -9.60
N ILE A 291 9.77 -10.68 -8.91
CA ILE A 291 11.17 -10.24 -8.70
C ILE A 291 11.93 -10.11 -10.03
N ARG A 292 11.68 -11.01 -10.98
CA ARG A 292 12.33 -10.96 -12.31
C ARG A 292 11.75 -9.89 -13.24
N ASN A 293 10.53 -9.42 -12.97
CA ASN A 293 9.83 -8.48 -13.83
C ASN A 293 10.12 -7.04 -13.39
N ASP A 294 10.96 -6.35 -14.14
CA ASP A 294 11.32 -4.94 -13.94
C ASP A 294 10.73 -3.99 -15.01
N LYS A 295 9.70 -4.45 -15.74
CA LYS A 295 9.08 -3.71 -16.87
C LYS A 295 8.58 -2.30 -16.52
N THR A 296 8.42 -1.96 -15.24
CA THR A 296 8.07 -0.59 -14.83
C THR A 296 9.17 0.41 -15.19
N LEU A 297 10.40 -0.06 -15.39
CA LEU A 297 11.51 0.74 -15.89
C LEU A 297 11.30 1.19 -17.35
N ALA A 298 10.36 0.58 -18.07
CA ALA A 298 10.11 0.81 -19.49
C ALA A 298 9.05 1.88 -19.78
N ARG A 299 8.66 2.73 -18.81
CA ARG A 299 7.83 3.91 -19.13
C ARG A 299 8.64 4.82 -20.05
N ARG A 300 8.17 4.95 -21.30
CA ARG A 300 8.79 5.87 -22.23
C ARG A 300 8.37 7.29 -21.88
N THR A 301 9.31 8.07 -21.35
CA THR A 301 9.16 9.50 -21.14
C THR A 301 10.16 10.25 -22.00
N ASP A 302 9.87 11.52 -22.27
CA ASP A 302 10.76 12.39 -23.05
C ASP A 302 11.43 13.43 -22.15
N LEU A 303 11.22 13.31 -20.82
CA LEU A 303 11.65 14.33 -19.86
C LEU A 303 13.17 14.43 -19.80
N ILE A 304 13.89 13.31 -19.74
CA ILE A 304 15.36 13.27 -19.71
C ILE A 304 15.93 14.03 -20.91
N ARG A 305 15.50 13.68 -22.13
CA ARG A 305 15.98 14.32 -23.35
C ARG A 305 15.69 15.82 -23.38
N LYS A 306 14.53 16.25 -22.89
CA LYS A 306 14.17 17.67 -22.82
C LYS A 306 15.00 18.42 -21.80
N LEU A 307 15.31 17.82 -20.66
CA LEU A 307 16.20 18.41 -19.66
C LEU A 307 17.60 18.63 -20.22
N GLU A 308 18.18 17.62 -20.89
CA GLU A 308 19.48 17.73 -21.54
C GLU A 308 19.50 18.87 -22.56
N GLN A 309 18.46 19.00 -23.40
CA GLN A 309 18.38 20.07 -24.40
C GLN A 309 18.27 21.49 -23.84
N VAL A 310 17.62 21.64 -22.68
CA VAL A 310 17.42 22.95 -22.06
C VAL A 310 18.62 23.37 -21.23
N LEU A 311 19.24 22.44 -20.52
CA LEU A 311 20.34 22.72 -19.59
C LEU A 311 21.74 22.67 -20.27
N SER A 312 21.81 22.19 -21.53
CA SER A 312 23.04 22.24 -22.34
C SER A 312 23.23 23.56 -23.08
N LYS A 313 22.30 24.48 -22.92
CA LYS A 313 22.35 25.86 -23.48
C LYS A 313 22.79 26.85 -22.41
#